data_7019d9a1aea1b97f899e6f93ff14ef37
#
_entry.id   7019d9a1aea1b97f899e6f93ff14ef37
#
_cell.length_a   1.000
_cell.length_b   1.000
_cell.length_c   1.000
_cell.angle_alpha   90.00
_cell.angle_beta   90.00
_cell.angle_gamma   90.00
#
_symmetry.space_group_name_H-M   'P 1'
#
loop_
_entity.id
_entity.type
_entity.pdbx_description
1 polymer ?
#
loop_
_entity_poly.entity_id
_entity_poly.type
_entity_poly.pdbx_seq_one_letter_code
_entity_poly.pdbx_strand_id
1 'polypeptide(L)'
;GRLAEPPAFPSTEAIYGGSRVEARGKPEGSGGWSDGSYGAACARWVRDWGVIYRQKFDRFDLTNYSADRAKQWGNWGNGGQGDNGQLDTVAKRHPATHVAMVTTWAEAAAAIEAGFPIPVASNVGFASVTDEHGYAKASGQWLHEMCFIGVRYKKNGSPSDALLCLNSWGPRWITYKGKFPADQPDGSFWVERSTVERMLAQRDSFAVGSVAGFGWRDLSNDVLSPPPPDDRKADRSPTLGLAL
;
A
#
# COMPACT_ATOMS: atom_id res chain seq x y z
N GLY A 1 -13.91 17.26 23.14
CA GLY A 1 -13.22 16.38 22.23
C GLY A 1 -13.55 16.77 20.80
N ARG A 2 -12.57 17.20 20.02
CA ARG A 2 -12.75 17.32 18.57
C ARG A 2 -12.97 15.91 18.03
N LEU A 3 -14.09 15.69 17.34
CA LEU A 3 -14.27 14.53 16.50
C LEU A 3 -13.10 14.53 15.51
N ALA A 4 -12.37 13.41 15.46
CA ALA A 4 -11.32 13.25 14.46
C ALA A 4 -11.93 13.50 13.08
N GLU A 5 -11.29 14.36 12.30
CA GLU A 5 -11.70 14.53 10.90
C GLU A 5 -11.72 13.17 10.21
N PRO A 6 -12.67 12.93 9.28
CA PRO A 6 -12.73 11.66 8.57
C PRO A 6 -11.37 11.37 7.93
N PRO A 7 -10.94 10.11 7.87
CA PRO A 7 -9.64 9.76 7.31
C PRO A 7 -9.53 10.33 5.90
N ALA A 8 -8.51 11.16 5.68
CA ALA A 8 -8.25 11.73 4.38
C ALA A 8 -7.66 10.65 3.47
N PHE A 9 -8.33 10.34 2.36
CA PHE A 9 -7.86 9.36 1.40
C PHE A 9 -6.84 9.99 0.43
N PRO A 10 -5.70 9.35 0.16
CA PRO A 10 -4.75 9.86 -0.83
C PRO A 10 -5.32 9.76 -2.26
N SER A 11 -4.95 10.74 -3.11
CA SER A 11 -5.20 10.68 -4.55
C SER A 11 -4.21 9.70 -5.19
N THR A 12 -4.72 8.57 -5.64
CA THR A 12 -3.92 7.56 -6.34
C THR A 12 -3.45 8.04 -7.70
N GLU A 13 -4.19 8.95 -8.36
CA GLU A 13 -3.78 9.58 -9.62
C GLU A 13 -2.50 10.39 -9.46
N ALA A 14 -2.35 11.09 -8.32
CA ALA A 14 -1.16 11.86 -8.02
C ALA A 14 0.05 10.97 -7.79
N ILE A 15 -0.11 9.89 -7.01
CA ILE A 15 0.94 8.90 -6.79
C ILE A 15 1.33 8.25 -8.13
N TYR A 16 0.36 7.88 -8.95
CA TYR A 16 0.60 7.25 -10.24
C TYR A 16 1.35 8.19 -11.20
N GLY A 17 0.85 9.41 -11.39
CA GLY A 17 1.49 10.42 -12.26
C GLY A 17 2.92 10.71 -11.82
N GLY A 18 3.09 11.08 -10.55
CA GLY A 18 4.38 11.40 -9.97
C GLY A 18 5.39 10.25 -10.00
N SER A 19 4.92 9.02 -9.82
CA SER A 19 5.79 7.84 -9.92
C SER A 19 6.32 7.59 -11.34
N ARG A 20 5.58 8.00 -12.37
CA ARG A 20 5.96 7.77 -13.78
C ARG A 20 6.89 8.81 -14.33
N VAL A 21 6.81 10.03 -13.89
CA VAL A 21 7.57 11.16 -14.42
C VAL A 21 8.55 11.70 -13.38
N GLU A 22 8.10 12.35 -12.35
CA GLU A 22 8.94 13.09 -11.39
C GLU A 22 9.88 12.16 -10.62
N ALA A 23 9.35 11.09 -10.01
CA ALA A 23 10.18 10.15 -9.25
C ALA A 23 11.21 9.39 -10.10
N ARG A 24 11.01 9.37 -11.42
CA ARG A 24 11.96 8.79 -12.38
C ARG A 24 12.89 9.82 -13.01
N GLY A 25 12.73 11.09 -12.65
CA GLY A 25 13.53 12.18 -13.23
C GLY A 25 13.30 12.37 -14.73
N LYS A 26 12.09 12.13 -15.20
CA LYS A 26 11.74 12.27 -16.61
C LYS A 26 11.23 13.67 -16.90
N PRO A 27 11.44 14.19 -18.10
CA PRO A 27 10.77 15.40 -18.56
C PRO A 27 9.24 15.23 -18.57
N GLU A 28 8.53 16.30 -18.35
CA GLU A 28 7.07 16.37 -18.51
C GLU A 28 6.65 15.89 -19.91
N GLY A 29 5.57 15.13 -20.01
CA GLY A 29 5.11 14.55 -21.26
C GLY A 29 5.84 13.30 -21.73
N SER A 30 6.88 12.86 -21.04
CA SER A 30 7.69 11.69 -21.43
C SER A 30 7.28 10.39 -20.73
N GLY A 31 6.22 10.40 -19.91
CA GLY A 31 5.73 9.21 -19.21
C GLY A 31 5.20 8.12 -20.13
N GLY A 32 4.72 8.52 -21.33
CA GLY A 32 4.11 7.62 -22.30
C GLY A 32 2.68 7.23 -21.95
N TRP A 33 1.93 6.77 -22.94
CA TRP A 33 0.52 6.42 -22.80
C TRP A 33 0.28 4.96 -22.40
N SER A 34 1.33 4.15 -22.26
CA SER A 34 1.23 2.79 -21.72
C SER A 34 0.93 2.83 -20.24
N ASP A 35 0.19 1.86 -19.74
CA ASP A 35 -0.10 1.72 -18.31
C ASP A 35 1.11 1.19 -17.51
N GLY A 36 1.02 1.34 -16.18
CA GLY A 36 1.95 0.79 -15.23
C GLY A 36 3.02 1.75 -14.73
N SER A 37 3.51 1.45 -13.55
CA SER A 37 4.66 2.08 -12.91
C SER A 37 5.45 0.98 -12.18
N TYR A 38 6.39 1.38 -11.33
CA TYR A 38 7.18 0.47 -10.49
C TYR A 38 6.92 0.80 -9.03
N GLY A 39 6.88 -0.19 -8.15
CA GLY A 39 6.75 0.00 -6.71
C GLY A 39 7.84 0.91 -6.16
N ALA A 40 9.09 0.74 -6.60
CA ALA A 40 10.20 1.62 -6.24
C ALA A 40 9.99 3.10 -6.62
N ALA A 41 9.35 3.37 -7.76
CA ALA A 41 9.04 4.75 -8.17
C ALA A 41 7.89 5.34 -7.34
N CYS A 42 6.85 4.53 -7.04
CA CYS A 42 5.77 4.93 -6.14
C CYS A 42 6.29 5.21 -4.73
N ALA A 43 7.14 4.33 -4.19
CA ALA A 43 7.77 4.47 -2.90
C ALA A 43 8.64 5.74 -2.81
N ARG A 44 9.44 6.01 -3.85
CA ARG A 44 10.23 7.25 -3.97
C ARG A 44 9.32 8.48 -4.03
N TRP A 45 8.24 8.43 -4.81
CA TRP A 45 7.30 9.54 -4.89
C TRP A 45 6.73 9.89 -3.53
N VAL A 46 6.12 8.94 -2.81
CA VAL A 46 5.50 9.22 -1.52
C VAL A 46 6.50 9.67 -0.45
N ARG A 47 7.77 9.27 -0.55
CA ARG A 47 8.85 9.69 0.34
C ARG A 47 9.33 11.11 0.02
N ASP A 48 9.68 11.39 -1.22
CA ASP A 48 10.42 12.59 -1.62
C ASP A 48 9.50 13.75 -2.01
N TRP A 49 8.32 13.46 -2.55
CA TRP A 49 7.27 14.44 -2.89
C TRP A 49 6.10 14.41 -1.91
N GLY A 50 5.73 13.26 -1.39
CA GLY A 50 4.63 13.13 -0.44
C GLY A 50 3.32 12.68 -1.07
N VAL A 51 2.22 12.85 -0.34
CA VAL A 51 0.88 12.46 -0.79
C VAL A 51 -0.05 13.67 -0.87
N ILE A 52 -0.99 13.60 -1.80
CA ILE A 52 -2.07 14.58 -1.95
C ILE A 52 -3.38 13.88 -1.59
N TYR A 53 -4.18 14.54 -0.76
CA TYR A 53 -5.46 13.99 -0.34
C TYR A 53 -6.58 14.32 -1.31
N ARG A 54 -7.63 13.50 -1.29
CA ARG A 54 -8.85 13.69 -2.08
C ARG A 54 -9.64 14.89 -1.57
N GLN A 55 -9.36 16.04 -2.18
CA GLN A 55 -10.05 17.31 -1.91
C GLN A 55 -9.93 18.23 -3.12
N LYS A 56 -10.49 19.42 -3.03
CA LYS A 56 -10.30 20.45 -4.05
C LYS A 56 -9.04 21.26 -3.74
N PHE A 57 -8.23 21.46 -4.78
CA PHE A 57 -7.03 22.32 -4.76
C PHE A 57 -7.09 23.24 -5.97
N ASP A 58 -7.39 24.51 -5.77
CA ASP A 58 -7.46 25.48 -6.84
C ASP A 58 -8.27 24.93 -8.04
N ARG A 59 -7.65 24.77 -9.20
CA ARG A 59 -8.27 24.21 -10.43
C ARG A 59 -8.47 22.69 -10.39
N PHE A 60 -7.91 21.99 -9.43
CA PHE A 60 -7.97 20.51 -9.35
C PHE A 60 -9.07 20.06 -8.38
N ASP A 61 -10.04 19.30 -8.89
CA ASP A 61 -11.01 18.60 -8.07
C ASP A 61 -10.61 17.12 -7.96
N LEU A 62 -9.98 16.75 -6.84
CA LEU A 62 -9.52 15.39 -6.53
C LEU A 62 -10.49 14.61 -5.64
N THR A 63 -11.68 15.14 -5.34
CA THR A 63 -12.64 14.50 -4.45
C THR A 63 -13.02 13.10 -4.93
N ASN A 64 -13.08 12.88 -6.25
CA ASN A 64 -13.37 11.60 -6.86
C ASN A 64 -12.22 11.12 -7.75
N TYR A 65 -12.02 9.79 -7.77
CA TYR A 65 -11.10 9.14 -8.69
C TYR A 65 -11.52 9.39 -10.16
N SER A 66 -10.54 9.64 -11.03
CA SER A 66 -10.73 9.74 -12.47
C SER A 66 -9.66 8.95 -13.21
N ALA A 67 -10.09 7.95 -13.97
CA ALA A 67 -9.20 7.16 -14.82
C ALA A 67 -8.54 7.99 -15.92
N ASP A 68 -9.29 8.94 -16.50
CA ASP A 68 -8.77 9.84 -17.54
C ASP A 68 -7.68 10.77 -16.97
N ARG A 69 -7.89 11.28 -15.76
CA ARG A 69 -6.87 12.07 -15.04
C ARG A 69 -5.64 11.23 -14.74
N ALA A 70 -5.80 10.00 -14.24
CA ALA A 70 -4.69 9.10 -13.99
C ALA A 70 -3.88 8.83 -15.26
N LYS A 71 -4.54 8.58 -16.38
CA LYS A 71 -3.90 8.37 -17.68
C LYS A 71 -3.15 9.60 -18.18
N GLN A 72 -3.76 10.78 -18.08
CA GLN A 72 -3.15 12.05 -18.44
C GLN A 72 -1.91 12.32 -17.58
N TRP A 73 -2.06 12.22 -16.26
CA TRP A 73 -0.95 12.45 -15.33
C TRP A 73 0.15 11.39 -15.47
N GLY A 74 -0.22 10.16 -15.79
CA GLY A 74 0.75 9.10 -16.10
C GLY A 74 1.68 9.43 -17.26
N ASN A 75 1.24 10.26 -18.22
CA ASN A 75 2.07 10.76 -19.32
C ASN A 75 2.83 12.04 -18.96
N TRP A 76 2.12 13.01 -18.36
CA TRP A 76 2.65 14.36 -18.17
C TRP A 76 3.34 14.60 -16.83
N GLY A 77 3.05 13.78 -15.84
CA GLY A 77 3.45 13.99 -14.45
C GLY A 77 2.27 14.41 -13.59
N ASN A 78 2.53 14.56 -12.31
CA ASN A 78 1.52 14.95 -11.34
C ASN A 78 0.93 16.32 -11.66
N GLY A 79 -0.40 16.42 -11.70
CA GLY A 79 -1.10 17.64 -12.09
C GLY A 79 -1.40 17.74 -13.59
N GLY A 80 -0.72 16.97 -14.43
CA GLY A 80 -0.92 16.93 -15.88
C GLY A 80 -0.23 18.07 -16.62
N GLN A 81 -0.54 18.20 -17.89
CA GLN A 81 0.11 19.19 -18.76
C GLN A 81 -0.04 20.61 -18.22
N GLY A 82 1.06 21.30 -18.02
CA GLY A 82 1.09 22.70 -17.60
C GLY A 82 0.80 22.93 -16.11
N ASP A 83 0.94 21.89 -15.26
CA ASP A 83 0.80 22.06 -13.80
C ASP A 83 1.92 22.92 -13.19
N ASN A 84 3.11 22.91 -13.78
CA ASN A 84 4.29 23.62 -13.26
C ASN A 84 4.63 23.28 -11.80
N GLY A 85 4.34 22.07 -11.33
CA GLY A 85 4.65 21.58 -9.99
C GLY A 85 3.80 22.16 -8.86
N GLN A 86 2.63 22.72 -9.15
CA GLN A 86 1.72 23.23 -8.11
C GLN A 86 1.28 22.13 -7.15
N LEU A 87 0.84 20.98 -7.67
CA LEU A 87 0.45 19.84 -6.84
C LEU A 87 1.64 19.20 -6.12
N ASP A 88 2.82 19.24 -6.69
CA ASP A 88 4.05 18.78 -6.02
C ASP A 88 4.34 19.60 -4.77
N THR A 89 4.12 20.91 -4.84
CA THR A 89 4.26 21.79 -3.68
C THR A 89 3.26 21.44 -2.57
N VAL A 90 2.05 21.03 -2.93
CA VAL A 90 1.05 20.54 -1.97
C VAL A 90 1.46 19.19 -1.39
N ALA A 91 1.91 18.26 -2.23
CA ALA A 91 2.34 16.92 -1.83
C ALA A 91 3.47 16.97 -0.79
N LYS A 92 4.45 17.85 -0.97
CA LYS A 92 5.62 18.02 -0.07
C LYS A 92 5.28 18.35 1.39
N ARG A 93 4.04 18.71 1.67
CA ARG A 93 3.57 18.91 3.05
C ARG A 93 3.28 17.59 3.78
N HIS A 94 3.17 16.49 3.05
CA HIS A 94 2.76 15.19 3.56
C HIS A 94 3.66 14.04 3.05
N PRO A 95 4.99 14.10 3.25
CA PRO A 95 5.89 13.03 2.85
C PRO A 95 5.68 11.79 3.76
N ALA A 96 5.87 10.62 3.20
CA ALA A 96 6.02 9.41 3.99
C ALA A 96 7.38 9.43 4.68
N THR A 97 7.39 9.39 6.02
CA THR A 97 8.63 9.54 6.80
C THR A 97 9.43 8.23 6.91
N HIS A 98 8.77 7.10 6.70
CA HIS A 98 9.39 5.78 6.74
C HIS A 98 9.00 4.99 5.48
N VAL A 99 9.98 4.70 4.66
CA VAL A 99 9.83 3.85 3.47
C VAL A 99 11.03 2.92 3.41
N ALA A 100 10.80 1.62 3.49
CA ALA A 100 11.85 0.60 3.49
C ALA A 100 11.51 -0.54 2.54
N MET A 101 12.49 -0.97 1.73
CA MET A 101 12.32 -2.17 0.90
C MET A 101 12.18 -3.39 1.79
N VAL A 102 11.25 -4.27 1.44
CA VAL A 102 10.97 -5.54 2.12
C VAL A 102 11.26 -6.68 1.16
N THR A 103 12.13 -7.59 1.54
CA THR A 103 12.63 -8.68 0.68
C THR A 103 12.44 -10.07 1.26
N THR A 104 12.12 -10.16 2.55
CA THR A 104 11.96 -11.43 3.27
C THR A 104 10.63 -11.51 4.01
N TRP A 105 10.18 -12.73 4.27
CA TRP A 105 9.02 -12.99 5.12
C TRP A 105 9.16 -12.34 6.51
N ALA A 106 10.32 -12.45 7.13
CA ALA A 106 10.54 -11.92 8.48
C ALA A 106 10.40 -10.39 8.53
N GLU A 107 10.97 -9.70 7.55
CA GLU A 107 10.81 -8.24 7.39
C GLU A 107 9.35 -7.86 7.17
N ALA A 108 8.64 -8.60 6.30
CA ALA A 108 7.24 -8.32 6.00
C ALA A 108 6.35 -8.52 7.23
N ALA A 109 6.49 -9.65 7.93
CA ALA A 109 5.72 -9.93 9.13
C ALA A 109 5.98 -8.88 10.22
N ALA A 110 7.25 -8.54 10.46
CA ALA A 110 7.62 -7.52 11.44
C ALA A 110 7.09 -6.12 11.09
N ALA A 111 7.15 -5.72 9.80
CA ALA A 111 6.61 -4.45 9.34
C ALA A 111 5.09 -4.36 9.57
N ILE A 112 4.34 -5.40 9.19
CA ILE A 112 2.89 -5.42 9.36
C ILE A 112 2.51 -5.45 10.85
N GLU A 113 3.20 -6.23 11.68
CA GLU A 113 2.99 -6.25 13.14
C GLU A 113 3.30 -4.89 13.79
N ALA A 114 4.20 -4.12 13.21
CA ALA A 114 4.48 -2.75 13.61
C ALA A 114 3.49 -1.70 13.05
N GLY A 115 2.48 -2.15 12.29
CA GLY A 115 1.45 -1.28 11.71
C GLY A 115 1.81 -0.66 10.36
N PHE A 116 2.85 -1.16 9.68
CA PHE A 116 3.27 -0.67 8.37
C PHE A 116 2.71 -1.54 7.24
N PRO A 117 1.74 -1.05 6.45
CA PRO A 117 1.31 -1.76 5.25
C PRO A 117 2.45 -1.84 4.23
N ILE A 118 2.39 -2.88 3.39
CA ILE A 118 3.42 -3.13 2.38
C ILE A 118 2.77 -3.15 0.99
N PRO A 119 2.79 -2.04 0.23
CA PRO A 119 2.61 -2.10 -1.21
C PRO A 119 3.58 -3.13 -1.83
N VAL A 120 3.02 -4.08 -2.57
CA VAL A 120 3.77 -5.19 -3.17
C VAL A 120 3.50 -5.23 -4.67
N ALA A 121 4.49 -4.81 -5.45
CA ALA A 121 4.48 -4.96 -6.89
C ALA A 121 5.12 -6.29 -7.28
N SER A 122 4.38 -7.11 -8.03
CA SER A 122 4.88 -8.42 -8.45
C SER A 122 4.23 -8.89 -9.74
N ASN A 123 4.79 -9.97 -10.32
CA ASN A 123 4.19 -10.64 -11.48
C ASN A 123 3.33 -11.85 -11.08
N VAL A 124 3.08 -12.07 -9.80
CA VAL A 124 2.28 -13.22 -9.34
C VAL A 124 0.80 -12.92 -9.44
N GLY A 125 0.10 -13.69 -10.28
CA GLY A 125 -1.37 -13.68 -10.36
C GLY A 125 -2.01 -14.65 -9.37
N PHE A 126 -3.33 -14.50 -9.15
CA PHE A 126 -4.09 -15.33 -8.22
C PHE A 126 -5.42 -15.77 -8.85
N ALA A 127 -5.92 -16.91 -8.41
CA ALA A 127 -7.28 -17.33 -8.74
C ALA A 127 -8.29 -16.39 -8.09
N SER A 128 -9.40 -16.11 -8.79
CA SER A 128 -10.49 -15.26 -8.30
C SER A 128 -11.44 -15.99 -7.34
N VAL A 129 -10.96 -17.03 -6.69
CA VAL A 129 -11.69 -17.81 -5.69
C VAL A 129 -10.73 -18.24 -4.59
N THR A 130 -11.16 -18.12 -3.33
CA THR A 130 -10.39 -18.60 -2.18
C THR A 130 -10.77 -20.05 -1.85
N ASP A 131 -9.93 -20.70 -1.03
CA ASP A 131 -10.32 -21.91 -0.31
C ASP A 131 -11.23 -21.58 0.90
N GLU A 132 -11.59 -22.59 1.67
CA GLU A 132 -12.43 -22.47 2.87
C GLU A 132 -11.78 -21.68 4.01
N HIS A 133 -10.46 -21.48 3.98
CA HIS A 133 -9.70 -20.70 4.94
C HIS A 133 -9.37 -19.29 4.45
N GLY A 134 -9.85 -18.90 3.25
CA GLY A 134 -9.64 -17.58 2.67
C GLY A 134 -8.33 -17.42 1.90
N TYR A 135 -7.61 -18.51 1.59
CA TYR A 135 -6.39 -18.46 0.79
C TYR A 135 -6.70 -18.46 -0.71
N ALA A 136 -6.10 -17.53 -1.44
CA ALA A 136 -6.12 -17.57 -2.91
C ALA A 136 -4.88 -18.28 -3.45
N LYS A 137 -5.10 -19.26 -4.33
CA LYS A 137 -4.03 -19.98 -5.01
C LYS A 137 -3.35 -19.08 -6.03
N ALA A 138 -2.01 -19.05 -6.03
CA ALA A 138 -1.26 -18.39 -7.08
C ALA A 138 -1.60 -18.98 -8.46
N SER A 139 -1.94 -18.15 -9.43
CA SER A 139 -2.40 -18.55 -10.76
C SER A 139 -2.15 -17.45 -11.78
N GLY A 140 -1.49 -17.80 -12.88
CA GLY A 140 -1.16 -16.85 -13.94
C GLY A 140 -0.10 -15.82 -13.55
N GLN A 141 0.03 -14.80 -14.39
CA GLN A 141 0.95 -13.68 -14.19
C GLN A 141 0.21 -12.36 -14.35
N TRP A 142 0.37 -11.48 -13.34
CA TRP A 142 -0.14 -10.11 -13.36
C TRP A 142 1.00 -9.15 -13.06
N LEU A 143 1.23 -8.19 -13.88
CA LEU A 143 2.07 -7.04 -13.52
C LEU A 143 1.20 -6.06 -12.74
N HIS A 144 1.12 -6.26 -11.42
CA HIS A 144 0.16 -5.54 -10.60
C HIS A 144 0.71 -5.24 -9.20
N GLU A 145 0.25 -4.14 -8.63
CA GLU A 145 0.58 -3.74 -7.26
C GLU A 145 -0.65 -3.93 -6.36
N MET A 146 -0.45 -4.64 -5.28
CA MET A 146 -1.42 -4.90 -4.21
C MET A 146 -0.85 -4.42 -2.87
N CYS A 147 -1.52 -4.71 -1.76
CA CYS A 147 -1.04 -4.29 -0.45
C CYS A 147 -1.17 -5.41 0.59
N PHE A 148 -0.08 -5.77 1.25
CA PHE A 148 -0.13 -6.61 2.43
C PHE A 148 -0.45 -5.79 3.67
N ILE A 149 -1.49 -6.22 4.43
CA ILE A 149 -2.05 -5.47 5.56
C ILE A 149 -2.24 -6.29 6.84
N GLY A 150 -1.99 -7.59 6.82
CA GLY A 150 -2.17 -8.46 7.97
C GLY A 150 -1.24 -9.66 7.93
N VAL A 151 -1.01 -10.28 9.08
CA VAL A 151 -0.22 -11.49 9.22
C VAL A 151 -1.01 -12.56 9.97
N ARG A 152 -0.88 -13.80 9.53
CA ARG A 152 -1.48 -14.99 10.16
C ARG A 152 -0.41 -16.05 10.29
N TYR A 153 -0.35 -16.68 11.45
CA TYR A 153 0.61 -17.76 11.74
C TYR A 153 -0.06 -19.11 11.86
N LYS A 154 0.58 -20.13 11.32
CA LYS A 154 0.13 -21.54 11.42
C LYS A 154 -0.07 -21.96 12.87
N LYS A 155 0.79 -21.52 13.78
CA LYS A 155 0.68 -21.80 15.23
C LYS A 155 -0.64 -21.37 15.86
N ASN A 156 -1.40 -20.49 15.21
CA ASN A 156 -2.68 -19.98 15.67
C ASN A 156 -3.87 -20.71 14.99
N GLY A 157 -3.68 -21.92 14.48
CA GLY A 157 -4.73 -22.73 13.86
C GLY A 157 -4.94 -22.48 12.37
N SER A 158 -4.12 -21.66 11.75
CA SER A 158 -4.11 -21.43 10.30
C SER A 158 -3.48 -22.62 9.56
N PRO A 159 -3.87 -22.93 8.31
CA PRO A 159 -3.23 -23.98 7.49
C PRO A 159 -1.74 -23.72 7.25
N SER A 160 -1.36 -22.48 7.07
CA SER A 160 0.04 -22.04 6.89
C SER A 160 0.24 -20.62 7.42
N ASP A 161 1.50 -20.21 7.53
CA ASP A 161 1.83 -18.79 7.68
C ASP A 161 1.39 -18.06 6.41
N ALA A 162 0.80 -16.85 6.55
CA ALA A 162 0.27 -16.11 5.44
C ALA A 162 0.25 -14.59 5.69
N LEU A 163 0.29 -13.81 4.61
CA LEU A 163 -0.04 -12.38 4.65
C LEU A 163 -1.41 -12.13 4.03
N LEU A 164 -2.17 -11.21 4.63
CA LEU A 164 -3.43 -10.73 4.10
C LEU A 164 -3.14 -9.70 3.00
N CYS A 165 -3.55 -10.01 1.79
CA CYS A 165 -3.38 -9.16 0.63
C CYS A 165 -4.69 -8.46 0.27
N LEU A 166 -4.67 -7.13 0.17
CA LEU A 166 -5.77 -6.32 -0.30
C LEU A 166 -5.53 -5.92 -1.76
N ASN A 167 -6.53 -6.15 -2.60
CA ASN A 167 -6.51 -5.77 -4.01
C ASN A 167 -7.42 -4.56 -4.27
N SER A 168 -7.11 -3.77 -5.28
CA SER A 168 -7.84 -2.55 -5.67
C SER A 168 -8.99 -2.77 -6.66
N TRP A 169 -9.31 -4.02 -7.03
CA TRP A 169 -10.33 -4.34 -8.04
C TRP A 169 -11.76 -4.38 -7.49
N GLY A 170 -11.94 -3.90 -6.27
CA GLY A 170 -13.23 -3.80 -5.59
C GLY A 170 -13.55 -5.03 -4.74
N PRO A 171 -14.62 -4.91 -3.91
CA PRO A 171 -14.90 -5.89 -2.86
C PRO A 171 -15.37 -7.26 -3.40
N ARG A 172 -15.83 -7.32 -4.65
CA ARG A 172 -16.39 -8.53 -5.26
C ARG A 172 -15.54 -9.15 -6.37
N TRP A 173 -14.28 -8.73 -6.49
CA TRP A 173 -13.39 -9.30 -7.53
C TRP A 173 -13.01 -10.75 -7.26
N ILE A 174 -13.09 -11.18 -5.99
CA ILE A 174 -12.78 -12.54 -5.54
C ILE A 174 -14.01 -13.17 -4.87
N THR A 175 -14.22 -14.46 -5.13
CA THR A 175 -15.30 -15.25 -4.52
C THR A 175 -14.73 -16.08 -3.36
N TYR A 176 -15.40 -16.06 -2.23
CA TYR A 176 -15.00 -16.83 -1.05
C TYR A 176 -15.73 -18.17 -1.00
N LYS A 177 -14.98 -19.26 -0.78
CA LYS A 177 -15.55 -20.56 -0.42
C LYS A 177 -15.76 -20.60 1.08
N GLY A 178 -16.96 -20.94 1.51
CA GLY A 178 -17.31 -21.01 2.93
C GLY A 178 -17.68 -19.67 3.55
N LYS A 179 -17.61 -19.59 4.88
CA LYS A 179 -17.85 -18.35 5.59
C LYS A 179 -16.66 -17.41 5.41
N PHE A 180 -16.94 -16.20 5.01
CA PHE A 180 -15.95 -15.15 5.00
C PHE A 180 -15.38 -14.97 6.40
N PRO A 181 -14.04 -15.00 6.60
CA PRO A 181 -13.47 -14.72 7.91
C PRO A 181 -13.83 -13.31 8.37
N ALA A 182 -14.33 -13.17 9.59
CA ALA A 182 -14.72 -11.88 10.15
C ALA A 182 -13.55 -10.90 10.33
N ASP A 183 -12.31 -11.40 10.24
CA ASP A 183 -11.07 -10.65 10.40
C ASP A 183 -10.49 -10.11 9.08
N GLN A 184 -11.24 -10.15 8.01
CA GLN A 184 -10.74 -9.91 6.66
C GLN A 184 -11.63 -8.93 5.90
N PRO A 185 -11.09 -7.80 5.37
CA PRO A 185 -11.86 -6.87 4.56
C PRO A 185 -12.29 -7.48 3.23
N ASP A 186 -13.44 -7.04 2.71
CA ASP A 186 -13.92 -7.42 1.39
C ASP A 186 -12.89 -7.13 0.30
N GLY A 187 -12.71 -8.09 -0.62
CA GLY A 187 -11.72 -7.98 -1.71
C GLY A 187 -10.29 -8.38 -1.32
N SER A 188 -10.06 -8.74 -0.05
CA SER A 188 -8.78 -9.27 0.41
C SER A 188 -8.73 -10.80 0.38
N PHE A 189 -7.53 -11.36 0.44
CA PHE A 189 -7.30 -12.79 0.48
C PHE A 189 -5.97 -13.11 1.15
N TRP A 190 -5.87 -14.30 1.72
CA TRP A 190 -4.63 -14.76 2.34
C TRP A 190 -3.69 -15.35 1.28
N VAL A 191 -2.43 -14.93 1.35
CA VAL A 191 -1.34 -15.42 0.50
C VAL A 191 -0.39 -16.25 1.33
N GLU A 192 -0.23 -17.51 0.96
CA GLU A 192 0.66 -18.43 1.65
C GLU A 192 2.12 -17.94 1.63
N ARG A 193 2.87 -18.21 2.70
CA ARG A 193 4.24 -17.75 2.90
C ARG A 193 5.17 -18.01 1.71
N SER A 194 5.13 -19.21 1.15
CA SER A 194 5.96 -19.56 -0.01
C SER A 194 5.71 -18.67 -1.24
N THR A 195 4.46 -18.24 -1.42
CA THR A 195 4.08 -17.30 -2.48
C THR A 195 4.48 -15.86 -2.13
N VAL A 196 4.31 -15.46 -0.87
CA VAL A 196 4.80 -14.16 -0.38
C VAL A 196 6.31 -14.02 -0.61
N GLU A 197 7.10 -15.01 -0.22
CA GLU A 197 8.56 -15.02 -0.42
C GLU A 197 8.92 -14.87 -1.91
N ARG A 198 8.18 -15.53 -2.80
CA ARG A 198 8.37 -15.39 -4.26
C ARG A 198 8.00 -13.99 -4.78
N MET A 199 6.99 -13.33 -4.20
CA MET A 199 6.63 -11.96 -4.55
C MET A 199 7.71 -10.99 -4.06
N LEU A 200 8.13 -11.10 -2.80
CA LEU A 200 9.14 -10.22 -2.19
C LEU A 200 10.53 -10.38 -2.85
N ALA A 201 10.86 -11.58 -3.33
CA ALA A 201 12.10 -11.83 -4.07
C ALA A 201 12.24 -11.02 -5.36
N GLN A 202 11.14 -10.45 -5.89
CA GLN A 202 11.16 -9.54 -7.05
C GLN A 202 11.68 -8.13 -6.69
N ARG A 203 11.87 -7.83 -5.39
CA ARG A 203 12.52 -6.62 -4.88
C ARG A 203 11.82 -5.31 -5.29
N ASP A 204 10.49 -5.33 -5.36
CA ASP A 204 9.67 -4.16 -5.66
C ASP A 204 8.50 -4.02 -4.66
N SER A 205 8.81 -4.24 -3.38
CA SER A 205 7.86 -4.19 -2.26
C SER A 205 8.43 -3.31 -1.16
N PHE A 206 7.60 -2.43 -0.59
CA PHE A 206 8.06 -1.42 0.35
C PHE A 206 7.11 -1.28 1.53
N ALA A 207 7.62 -1.39 2.75
CA ALA A 207 6.88 -0.98 3.93
C ALA A 207 6.81 0.54 3.97
N VAL A 208 5.59 1.06 4.15
CA VAL A 208 5.34 2.51 4.20
C VAL A 208 4.73 2.84 5.56
N GLY A 209 5.40 3.71 6.30
CA GLY A 209 4.95 4.16 7.61
C GLY A 209 4.88 5.67 7.69
N SER A 210 4.05 6.16 8.61
CA SER A 210 3.90 7.55 9.00
C SER A 210 3.95 8.57 7.84
N VAL A 211 2.84 9.21 7.57
CA VAL A 211 2.79 10.35 6.66
C VAL A 211 2.78 11.63 7.51
N ALA A 212 3.66 12.57 7.21
CA ALA A 212 3.74 13.84 7.93
C ALA A 212 2.39 14.59 7.87
N GLY A 213 1.98 15.14 9.01
CA GLY A 213 0.66 15.80 9.13
C GLY A 213 -0.49 14.88 9.52
N PHE A 214 -0.27 13.54 9.58
CA PHE A 214 -1.19 12.59 10.22
C PHE A 214 -0.75 12.35 11.66
N GLY A 215 -1.63 12.65 12.59
CA GLY A 215 -1.47 12.20 13.97
C GLY A 215 -1.52 10.66 14.04
N TRP A 216 -0.73 10.08 14.92
CA TRP A 216 -0.91 8.69 15.31
C TRP A 216 -2.35 8.51 15.77
N ARG A 217 -3.06 7.58 15.14
CA ARG A 217 -4.34 7.13 15.67
C ARG A 217 -4.02 6.19 16.83
N ASP A 218 -4.29 6.64 18.03
CA ASP A 218 -4.22 5.76 19.19
C ASP A 218 -5.37 4.75 19.09
N LEU A 219 -5.05 3.54 18.65
CA LEU A 219 -6.01 2.44 18.54
C LEU A 219 -6.39 1.87 19.90
N SER A 220 -5.78 2.32 21.00
CA SER A 220 -6.08 1.85 22.34
C SER A 220 -7.50 2.22 22.82
N ASN A 221 -8.15 3.18 22.17
CA ASN A 221 -9.52 3.59 22.46
C ASN A 221 -10.58 3.06 21.47
N ASP A 222 -10.19 2.38 20.40
CA ASP A 222 -11.10 1.69 19.51
C ASP A 222 -11.23 0.21 19.92
N VAL A 223 -12.38 -0.21 20.28
CA VAL A 223 -13.09 -1.47 20.57
C VAL A 223 -12.33 -2.83 20.44
N LEU A 224 -11.07 -2.83 20.11
CA LEU A 224 -10.19 -3.98 20.16
C LEU A 224 -9.27 -3.79 21.37
N SER A 225 -9.69 -4.33 22.52
CA SER A 225 -8.77 -4.44 23.66
C SER A 225 -7.49 -5.13 23.18
N PRO A 226 -6.32 -4.50 23.31
CA PRO A 226 -5.08 -5.17 22.98
C PRO A 226 -4.94 -6.43 23.85
N PRO A 227 -4.33 -7.51 23.37
CA PRO A 227 -3.93 -8.59 24.23
C PRO A 227 -3.05 -8.01 25.35
N PRO A 228 -3.09 -8.56 26.57
CA PRO A 228 -2.28 -8.06 27.68
C PRO A 228 -0.82 -7.97 27.24
N PRO A 229 -0.09 -6.96 27.67
CA PRO A 229 1.30 -6.76 27.25
C PRO A 229 2.09 -8.04 27.55
N ASP A 230 2.70 -8.59 26.52
CA ASP A 230 3.70 -9.64 26.68
C ASP A 230 4.96 -8.96 27.24
N ASP A 231 5.20 -9.10 28.53
CA ASP A 231 6.36 -8.51 29.24
C ASP A 231 7.71 -8.86 28.61
N ARG A 232 7.74 -9.81 27.66
CA ARG A 232 8.93 -10.18 26.88
C ARG A 232 9.18 -9.24 25.68
N LYS A 233 8.28 -8.29 25.37
CA LYS A 233 8.41 -7.35 24.23
C LYS A 233 8.97 -5.98 24.62
N ALA A 234 9.15 -5.68 25.88
CA ALA A 234 9.61 -4.35 26.33
C ALA A 234 11.06 -4.02 25.95
N ASP A 235 11.83 -4.97 25.39
CA ASP A 235 13.26 -4.81 25.07
C ASP A 235 13.59 -4.96 23.56
N ARG A 236 12.61 -4.81 22.67
CA ARG A 236 12.85 -4.84 21.22
C ARG A 236 12.29 -3.61 20.51
N SER A 237 12.95 -2.48 20.70
CA SER A 237 12.91 -1.45 19.66
C SER A 237 13.50 -2.04 18.37
N PRO A 238 12.72 -2.16 17.28
CA PRO A 238 13.30 -2.59 16.02
C PRO A 238 14.20 -1.47 15.50
N THR A 239 15.49 -1.64 15.63
CA THR A 239 16.46 -0.90 14.82
C THR A 239 16.29 -1.43 13.40
N LEU A 240 15.36 -0.85 12.65
CA LEU A 240 15.32 -0.99 11.21
C LEU A 240 16.60 -0.31 10.68
N GLY A 241 17.61 -1.12 10.43
CA GLY A 241 18.83 -0.67 9.77
C GLY A 241 18.46 -0.10 8.40
N LEU A 242 18.49 1.21 8.28
CA LEU A 242 18.47 1.91 7.02
C LEU A 242 19.81 1.62 6.32
N ALA A 243 19.80 0.66 5.39
CA ALA A 243 20.83 0.59 4.36
C ALA A 243 20.35 1.46 3.19
N LEU A 244 21.03 2.57 3.01
CA LEU A 244 20.96 3.43 1.81
C LEU A 244 21.49 2.71 0.58
#